data_b72fa440ecd6be3a3e915a17331d87d6
#
_entry.id   b72fa440ecd6be3a3e915a17331d87d6
#
_cell.length_a   1.000
_cell.length_b   1.000
_cell.length_c   1.000
_cell.angle_alpha   90.00
_cell.angle_beta   90.00
_cell.angle_gamma   90.00
#
_symmetry.space_group_name_H-M   'P 1'
#
loop_
_entity.id
_entity.type
_entity.pdbx_description
1 polymer ?
#
loop_
_entity_poly.entity_id
_entity_poly.type
_entity_poly.pdbx_seq_one_letter_code
_entity_poly.pdbx_strand_id
1 'polypeptide(L)'
;MVLRRLPGLRSGDDPHRVFSGTVHVDESASAIDAAFAAARSGRLPDVVPFEVYCHSLTDPSITGGTGLHTLTLFGLHTPAELYAADPVGTREEAVRRVVAQLDEHLTEPLADCLATDAEGRPCLQAASPLDVEAALAMPGGHIFHGDLSWPVATDPAQAGTWGVAT
;
A
#
# COMPACT_ATOMS: atom_id res chain seq x y z
N MET A 1 -7.40 7.10 -0.90
CA MET A 1 -8.88 7.10 -0.96
C MET A 1 -9.42 8.26 -0.15
N VAL A 2 -10.63 8.74 -0.49
CA VAL A 2 -11.37 9.69 0.33
C VAL A 2 -12.66 9.04 0.77
N LEU A 3 -12.97 9.14 2.08
CA LEU A 3 -14.13 8.50 2.70
C LEU A 3 -15.11 9.57 3.20
N ARG A 4 -16.41 9.26 3.11
CA ARG A 4 -17.49 10.08 3.73
C ARG A 4 -17.58 9.84 5.24
N ARG A 5 -17.16 8.66 5.68
CA ARG A 5 -17.12 8.23 7.08
C ARG A 5 -16.09 7.11 7.23
N LEU A 6 -15.57 6.93 8.43
CA LEU A 6 -14.78 5.77 8.74
C LEU A 6 -15.65 4.52 8.77
N PRO A 7 -15.19 3.36 8.24
CA PRO A 7 -15.90 2.11 8.32
C PRO A 7 -15.94 1.59 9.76
N GLY A 8 -17.04 0.94 10.14
CA GLY A 8 -17.12 0.22 11.41
C GLY A 8 -16.21 -1.00 11.44
N LEU A 9 -15.71 -1.36 12.61
CA LEU A 9 -14.81 -2.49 12.79
C LEU A 9 -15.53 -3.70 13.40
N ARG A 10 -15.27 -4.89 12.89
CA ARG A 10 -15.83 -6.14 13.46
C ARG A 10 -15.35 -6.43 14.87
N SER A 11 -14.20 -5.89 15.28
CA SER A 11 -13.71 -5.95 16.66
C SER A 11 -14.59 -5.21 17.65
N GLY A 12 -15.42 -4.28 17.18
CA GLY A 12 -16.23 -3.39 18.02
C GLY A 12 -15.46 -2.20 18.59
N ASP A 13 -14.20 -2.04 18.24
CA ASP A 13 -13.40 -0.87 18.63
C ASP A 13 -13.88 0.39 17.92
N ASP A 14 -13.61 1.55 18.54
CA ASP A 14 -13.88 2.84 17.94
C ASP A 14 -12.97 3.09 16.72
N PRO A 15 -13.53 3.25 15.51
CA PRO A 15 -12.75 3.50 14.30
C PRO A 15 -11.84 4.74 14.39
N HIS A 16 -12.27 5.80 15.08
CA HIS A 16 -11.44 6.99 15.28
C HIS A 16 -10.18 6.66 16.07
N ARG A 17 -10.28 5.81 17.06
CA ARG A 17 -9.15 5.37 17.87
C ARG A 17 -8.21 4.46 17.07
N VAL A 18 -8.77 3.49 16.35
CA VAL A 18 -7.97 2.51 15.60
C VAL A 18 -7.24 3.18 14.43
N PHE A 19 -7.94 3.99 13.64
CA PHE A 19 -7.34 4.64 12.47
C PHE A 19 -6.52 5.91 12.80
N SER A 20 -6.41 6.31 14.08
CA SER A 20 -5.55 7.43 14.49
C SER A 20 -4.05 7.10 14.49
N GLY A 21 -3.71 5.83 14.40
CA GLY A 21 -2.34 5.33 14.26
C GLY A 21 -2.16 4.58 12.95
N THR A 22 -1.04 3.87 12.84
CA THR A 22 -0.83 2.90 11.77
C THR A 22 -1.57 1.61 12.09
N VAL A 23 -2.41 1.14 11.18
CA VAL A 23 -3.07 -0.16 11.28
C VAL A 23 -2.34 -1.14 10.38
N HIS A 24 -1.88 -2.25 10.94
CA HIS A 24 -1.19 -3.32 10.23
C HIS A 24 -2.16 -4.46 9.94
N VAL A 25 -2.24 -4.89 8.70
CA VAL A 25 -3.12 -5.98 8.26
C VAL A 25 -2.28 -7.08 7.63
N ASP A 26 -2.47 -8.32 8.10
CA ASP A 26 -1.78 -9.51 7.62
C ASP A 26 -0.24 -9.44 7.72
N GLU A 27 0.29 -8.76 8.72
CA GLU A 27 1.74 -8.58 8.94
C GLU A 27 2.32 -9.55 9.99
N SER A 28 1.77 -10.75 10.12
CA SER A 28 2.44 -11.82 10.88
C SER A 28 3.75 -12.22 10.18
N ALA A 29 4.73 -12.70 10.92
CA ALA A 29 6.00 -13.14 10.36
C ALA A 29 5.80 -14.15 9.22
N SER A 30 4.88 -15.11 9.39
CA SER A 30 4.56 -16.10 8.36
C SER A 30 3.91 -15.50 7.12
N ALA A 31 3.05 -14.48 7.26
CA ALA A 31 2.42 -13.81 6.14
C ALA A 31 3.44 -12.98 5.34
N ILE A 32 4.33 -12.27 6.05
CA ILE A 32 5.42 -11.51 5.43
C ILE A 32 6.37 -12.44 4.68
N ASP A 33 6.79 -13.57 5.28
CA ASP A 33 7.66 -14.55 4.63
C ASP A 33 7.00 -15.14 3.37
N ALA A 34 5.71 -15.47 3.44
CA ALA A 34 4.96 -16.01 2.30
C ALA A 34 4.83 -14.97 1.17
N ALA A 35 4.54 -13.71 1.51
CA ALA A 35 4.45 -12.62 0.55
C ALA A 35 5.81 -12.35 -0.11
N PHE A 36 6.90 -12.32 0.66
CA PHE A 36 8.25 -12.19 0.14
C PHE A 36 8.60 -13.34 -0.83
N ALA A 37 8.32 -14.60 -0.44
CA ALA A 37 8.59 -15.76 -1.30
C ALA A 37 7.79 -15.71 -2.61
N ALA A 38 6.51 -15.29 -2.57
CA ALA A 38 5.68 -15.09 -3.76
C ALA A 38 6.29 -14.03 -4.68
N ALA A 39 6.62 -12.84 -4.14
CA ALA A 39 7.24 -11.75 -4.89
C ALA A 39 8.56 -12.17 -5.53
N ARG A 40 9.44 -12.84 -4.78
CA ARG A 40 10.70 -13.40 -5.30
C ARG A 40 10.51 -14.43 -6.42
N SER A 41 9.38 -15.10 -6.47
CA SER A 41 9.01 -16.04 -7.56
C SER A 41 8.30 -15.37 -8.74
N GLY A 42 8.22 -14.02 -8.75
CA GLY A 42 7.57 -13.25 -9.81
C GLY A 42 6.03 -13.31 -9.76
N ARG A 43 5.44 -13.56 -8.59
CA ARG A 43 3.99 -13.62 -8.42
C ARG A 43 3.51 -12.59 -7.41
N LEU A 44 2.39 -11.96 -7.70
CA LEU A 44 1.69 -11.14 -6.71
C LEU A 44 1.28 -12.03 -5.52
N PRO A 45 1.60 -11.65 -4.26
CA PRO A 45 1.19 -12.41 -3.09
C PRO A 45 -0.33 -12.64 -3.04
N ASP A 46 -0.77 -13.83 -2.66
CA ASP A 46 -2.20 -14.13 -2.49
C ASP A 46 -2.79 -13.32 -1.33
N VAL A 47 -2.03 -13.19 -0.26
CA VAL A 47 -2.26 -12.26 0.85
C VAL A 47 -1.19 -11.19 0.77
N VAL A 48 -1.59 -9.95 0.55
CA VAL A 48 -0.69 -8.79 0.50
C VAL A 48 -0.68 -8.17 1.89
N PRO A 49 0.42 -8.24 2.65
CA PRO A 49 0.53 -7.48 3.90
C PRO A 49 0.48 -5.98 3.60
N PHE A 50 -0.22 -5.21 4.42
CA PHE A 50 -0.32 -3.76 4.19
C PHE A 50 -0.54 -2.96 5.46
N GLU A 51 -0.14 -1.70 5.38
CA GLU A 51 -0.38 -0.69 6.40
C GLU A 51 -1.49 0.27 5.97
N VAL A 52 -2.25 0.76 6.94
CA VAL A 52 -3.34 1.73 6.72
C VAL A 52 -3.11 2.98 7.54
N TYR A 53 -3.23 4.13 6.89
CA TYR A 53 -3.05 5.46 7.50
C TYR A 53 -4.26 6.35 7.23
N CYS A 54 -4.74 7.03 8.27
CA CYS A 54 -5.79 8.04 8.17
C CYS A 54 -5.29 9.40 8.65
N HIS A 55 -4.49 10.06 7.83
CA HIS A 55 -3.84 11.32 8.19
C HIS A 55 -4.80 12.45 8.54
N SER A 56 -6.01 12.45 7.97
CA SER A 56 -7.04 13.47 8.25
C SER A 56 -7.57 13.42 9.68
N LEU A 57 -7.35 12.34 10.43
CA LEU A 57 -7.69 12.28 11.86
C LEU A 57 -6.72 13.10 12.71
N THR A 58 -5.46 13.19 12.27
CA THR A 58 -4.43 13.98 12.95
C THR A 58 -4.40 15.42 12.43
N ASP A 59 -4.59 15.58 11.11
CA ASP A 59 -4.61 16.90 10.47
C ASP A 59 -5.88 17.07 9.60
N PRO A 60 -6.96 17.62 10.15
CA PRO A 60 -8.20 17.87 9.40
C PRO A 60 -8.05 18.87 8.25
N SER A 61 -6.98 19.66 8.21
CA SER A 61 -6.74 20.62 7.13
C SER A 61 -6.51 19.93 5.78
N ILE A 62 -6.05 18.68 5.76
CA ILE A 62 -5.87 17.85 4.57
C ILE A 62 -7.17 17.73 3.75
N THR A 63 -8.31 17.72 4.43
CA THR A 63 -9.66 17.65 3.80
C THR A 63 -10.38 18.99 3.82
N GLY A 64 -9.68 20.09 4.14
CA GLY A 64 -10.29 21.43 4.19
C GLY A 64 -11.40 21.57 5.23
N GLY A 65 -11.42 20.77 6.27
CA GLY A 65 -12.45 20.79 7.32
C GLY A 65 -13.84 20.31 6.85
N THR A 66 -13.89 19.55 5.75
CA THR A 66 -15.16 19.08 5.15
C THR A 66 -15.81 17.92 5.92
N GLY A 67 -15.15 17.36 6.93
CA GLY A 67 -15.58 16.16 7.64
C GLY A 67 -15.32 14.86 6.87
N LEU A 68 -14.67 14.93 5.71
CA LEU A 68 -14.19 13.78 4.98
C LEU A 68 -12.93 13.20 5.64
N HIS A 69 -12.65 11.94 5.36
CA HIS A 69 -11.43 11.27 5.82
C HIS A 69 -10.57 10.83 4.65
N THR A 70 -9.25 10.87 4.81
CA THR A 70 -8.32 10.22 3.88
C THR A 70 -7.95 8.85 4.41
N LEU A 71 -7.86 7.86 3.54
CA LEU A 71 -7.33 6.55 3.86
C LEU A 71 -6.26 6.19 2.84
N THR A 72 -5.05 5.97 3.31
CA THR A 72 -3.91 5.52 2.49
C THR A 72 -3.56 4.10 2.88
N LEU A 73 -3.48 3.21 1.91
CA LEU A 73 -3.02 1.84 2.08
C LEU A 73 -1.65 1.70 1.41
N PHE A 74 -0.72 1.11 2.11
CA PHE A 74 0.63 0.84 1.64
C PHE A 74 0.87 -0.67 1.62
N GLY A 75 0.77 -1.28 0.43
CA GLY A 75 0.97 -2.72 0.23
C GLY A 75 2.44 -3.08 0.21
N LEU A 76 2.80 -4.14 0.92
CA LEU A 76 4.16 -4.66 1.03
C LEU A 76 4.41 -5.80 0.04
N HIS A 77 5.68 -6.05 -0.29
CA HIS A 77 6.10 -7.14 -1.16
C HIS A 77 5.44 -7.16 -2.54
N THR A 78 5.19 -5.97 -3.09
CA THR A 78 4.68 -5.78 -4.46
C THR A 78 5.68 -4.99 -5.31
N PRO A 79 6.90 -5.56 -5.58
CA PRO A 79 7.97 -4.85 -6.28
C PRO A 79 7.62 -4.56 -7.75
N ALA A 80 8.30 -3.58 -8.34
CA ALA A 80 8.03 -3.04 -9.67
C ALA A 80 8.00 -4.11 -10.77
N GLU A 81 8.84 -5.13 -10.66
CA GLU A 81 8.95 -6.21 -11.64
C GLU A 81 7.66 -6.98 -11.84
N LEU A 82 6.81 -7.08 -10.81
CA LEU A 82 5.51 -7.76 -10.91
C LEU A 82 4.54 -7.05 -11.86
N TYR A 83 4.74 -5.76 -12.06
CA TYR A 83 3.87 -4.91 -12.89
C TYR A 83 4.36 -4.76 -14.33
N ALA A 84 5.57 -5.25 -14.65
CA ALA A 84 6.22 -4.98 -15.93
C ALA A 84 5.46 -5.55 -17.14
N ALA A 85 4.85 -6.74 -16.99
CA ALA A 85 4.13 -7.41 -18.09
C ALA A 85 2.71 -6.86 -18.31
N ASP A 86 2.02 -6.53 -17.23
CA ASP A 86 0.65 -5.98 -17.23
C ASP A 86 0.50 -4.97 -16.08
N PRO A 87 0.92 -3.72 -16.27
CA PRO A 87 0.87 -2.71 -15.22
C PRO A 87 -0.54 -2.43 -14.70
N VAL A 88 -1.52 -2.43 -15.59
CA VAL A 88 -2.90 -2.09 -15.25
C VAL A 88 -3.57 -3.26 -14.52
N GLY A 89 -3.58 -4.44 -15.12
CA GLY A 89 -4.25 -5.62 -14.55
C GLY A 89 -3.62 -6.05 -13.23
N THR A 90 -2.28 -5.99 -13.11
CA THR A 90 -1.61 -6.31 -11.85
C THR A 90 -1.97 -5.31 -10.74
N ARG A 91 -2.05 -4.01 -11.06
CA ARG A 91 -2.47 -2.98 -10.09
C ARG A 91 -3.92 -3.19 -9.65
N GLU A 92 -4.83 -3.46 -10.59
CA GLU A 92 -6.23 -3.72 -10.28
C GLU A 92 -6.39 -4.96 -9.40
N GLU A 93 -5.64 -6.02 -9.69
CA GLU A 93 -5.65 -7.25 -8.88
C GLU A 93 -5.08 -7.01 -7.47
N ALA A 94 -3.98 -6.25 -7.34
CA ALA A 94 -3.42 -5.89 -6.05
C ALA A 94 -4.42 -5.09 -5.20
N VAL A 95 -5.07 -4.09 -5.80
CA VAL A 95 -6.12 -3.29 -5.13
C VAL A 95 -7.28 -4.17 -4.69
N ARG A 96 -7.75 -5.08 -5.57
CA ARG A 96 -8.85 -5.98 -5.26
C ARG A 96 -8.52 -6.87 -4.05
N ARG A 97 -7.29 -7.43 -3.99
CA ARG A 97 -6.84 -8.26 -2.85
C ARG A 97 -6.80 -7.46 -1.57
N VAL A 98 -6.12 -6.32 -1.56
CA VAL A 98 -5.97 -5.47 -0.38
C VAL A 98 -7.32 -4.97 0.14
N VAL A 99 -8.24 -4.54 -0.75
CA VAL A 99 -9.58 -4.12 -0.33
C VAL A 99 -10.38 -5.29 0.24
N ALA A 100 -10.32 -6.46 -0.38
CA ALA A 100 -11.01 -7.65 0.13
C ALA A 100 -10.48 -8.08 1.51
N GLN A 101 -9.15 -8.04 1.73
CA GLN A 101 -8.55 -8.32 3.03
C GLN A 101 -9.00 -7.31 4.10
N LEU A 102 -9.02 -6.01 3.75
CA LEU A 102 -9.51 -5.00 4.68
C LEU A 102 -10.99 -5.20 5.04
N ASP A 103 -11.83 -5.53 4.05
CA ASP A 103 -13.26 -5.78 4.24
C ASP A 103 -13.55 -6.93 5.21
N GLU A 104 -12.64 -7.91 5.36
CA GLU A 104 -12.76 -8.97 6.35
C GLU A 104 -12.78 -8.45 7.80
N HIS A 105 -12.20 -7.28 8.04
CA HIS A 105 -12.13 -6.63 9.35
C HIS A 105 -13.24 -5.59 9.57
N LEU A 106 -14.01 -5.27 8.52
CA LEU A 106 -15.02 -4.21 8.55
C LEU A 106 -16.43 -4.79 8.74
N THR A 107 -17.34 -4.00 9.32
CA THR A 107 -18.76 -4.36 9.45
C THR A 107 -19.56 -4.11 8.17
N GLU A 108 -18.96 -3.41 7.21
CA GLU A 108 -19.55 -3.02 5.93
C GLU A 108 -18.44 -2.93 4.87
N PRO A 109 -18.74 -3.08 3.58
CA PRO A 109 -17.74 -2.93 2.54
C PRO A 109 -17.11 -1.53 2.56
N LEU A 110 -15.79 -1.44 2.40
CA LEU A 110 -15.06 -0.17 2.28
C LEU A 110 -15.65 0.72 1.17
N ALA A 111 -16.11 0.10 0.09
CA ALA A 111 -16.74 0.78 -1.04
C ALA A 111 -17.95 1.65 -0.61
N ASP A 112 -18.72 1.22 0.41
CA ASP A 112 -19.88 1.95 0.92
C ASP A 112 -19.48 3.16 1.77
N CYS A 113 -18.22 3.28 2.13
CA CYS A 113 -17.67 4.41 2.88
C CYS A 113 -17.01 5.46 1.98
N LEU A 114 -16.69 5.12 0.72
CA LEU A 114 -16.02 6.03 -0.21
C LEU A 114 -16.87 7.27 -0.50
N ALA A 115 -16.21 8.42 -0.58
CA ALA A 115 -16.77 9.61 -1.21
C ALA A 115 -16.82 9.42 -2.73
N THR A 116 -17.63 10.22 -3.40
CA THR A 116 -17.69 10.27 -4.86
C THR A 116 -17.29 11.65 -5.35
N ASP A 117 -16.71 11.70 -6.53
CA ASP A 117 -16.44 12.96 -7.24
C ASP A 117 -17.70 13.56 -7.86
N ALA A 118 -17.55 14.67 -8.59
CA ALA A 118 -18.68 15.37 -9.22
C ALA A 118 -19.42 14.54 -10.29
N GLU A 119 -18.73 13.54 -10.87
CA GLU A 119 -19.26 12.61 -11.84
C GLU A 119 -19.85 11.33 -11.21
N GLY A 120 -19.84 11.24 -9.88
CA GLY A 120 -20.36 10.10 -9.13
C GLY A 120 -19.40 8.91 -9.06
N ARG A 121 -18.13 9.06 -9.45
CA ARG A 121 -17.12 8.00 -9.39
C ARG A 121 -16.54 7.90 -7.97
N PRO A 122 -16.24 6.69 -7.48
CA PRO A 122 -15.59 6.52 -6.17
C PRO A 122 -14.23 7.23 -6.11
N CYS A 123 -13.98 7.96 -5.04
CA CYS A 123 -12.70 8.63 -4.79
C CYS A 123 -11.64 7.61 -4.31
N LEU A 124 -11.28 6.69 -5.18
CA LEU A 124 -10.22 5.70 -5.00
C LEU A 124 -9.19 5.86 -6.11
N GLN A 125 -7.95 6.05 -5.72
CA GLN A 125 -6.80 6.07 -6.63
C GLN A 125 -5.77 5.07 -6.14
N ALA A 126 -5.17 4.32 -7.05
CA ALA A 126 -4.09 3.41 -6.77
C ALA A 126 -2.88 3.74 -7.64
N ALA A 127 -1.70 3.64 -7.06
CA ALA A 127 -0.42 3.77 -7.75
C ALA A 127 0.37 2.47 -7.57
N SER A 128 0.89 1.94 -8.66
CA SER A 128 1.88 0.88 -8.64
C SER A 128 3.28 1.46 -8.38
N PRO A 129 4.29 0.64 -8.05
CA PRO A 129 5.67 1.09 -7.99
C PRO A 129 6.16 1.78 -9.29
N LEU A 130 5.68 1.34 -10.45
CA LEU A 130 5.99 1.99 -11.73
C LEU A 130 5.38 3.38 -11.84
N ASP A 131 4.16 3.57 -11.34
CA ASP A 131 3.51 4.89 -11.31
C ASP A 131 4.26 5.84 -10.35
N VAL A 132 4.72 5.33 -9.21
CA VAL A 132 5.51 6.09 -8.23
C VAL A 132 6.87 6.48 -8.83
N GLU A 133 7.55 5.56 -9.50
CA GLU A 133 8.81 5.85 -10.19
C GLU A 133 8.62 6.94 -11.26
N ALA A 134 7.59 6.82 -12.08
CA ALA A 134 7.30 7.79 -13.13
C ALA A 134 6.96 9.19 -12.57
N ALA A 135 6.26 9.25 -11.44
CA ALA A 135 5.82 10.52 -10.85
C ALA A 135 6.91 11.21 -10.01
N LEU A 136 7.74 10.44 -9.30
CA LEU A 136 8.65 10.95 -8.28
C LEU A 136 10.13 10.67 -8.57
N ALA A 137 10.44 9.99 -9.69
CA ALA A 137 11.79 9.52 -10.04
C ALA A 137 12.44 8.66 -8.93
N MET A 138 11.63 7.90 -8.20
CA MET A 138 12.09 6.93 -7.21
C MET A 138 12.35 5.59 -7.89
N PRO A 139 13.58 5.10 -8.00
CA PRO A 139 13.89 3.84 -8.69
C PRO A 139 13.07 2.68 -8.15
N GLY A 140 12.34 1.98 -9.04
CA GLY A 140 11.43 0.88 -8.68
C GLY A 140 10.28 1.30 -7.75
N GLY A 141 9.98 2.59 -7.62
CA GLY A 141 9.01 3.11 -6.65
C GLY A 141 9.42 2.84 -5.19
N HIS A 142 10.69 2.54 -4.95
CA HIS A 142 11.17 2.08 -3.66
C HIS A 142 11.56 3.25 -2.76
N ILE A 143 11.01 3.30 -1.53
CA ILE A 143 11.23 4.41 -0.58
C ILE A 143 12.71 4.60 -0.18
N PHE A 144 13.52 3.55 -0.27
CA PHE A 144 14.96 3.59 -0.04
C PHE A 144 15.78 3.70 -1.34
N HIS A 145 15.13 3.90 -2.50
CA HIS A 145 15.75 4.00 -3.83
C HIS A 145 16.51 2.72 -4.28
N GLY A 146 16.23 1.60 -3.65
CA GLY A 146 16.81 0.30 -3.93
C GLY A 146 16.70 -0.64 -2.73
N ASP A 147 17.05 -1.91 -2.94
CA ASP A 147 17.02 -2.90 -1.88
C ASP A 147 17.98 -2.52 -0.74
N LEU A 148 17.53 -2.70 0.49
CA LEU A 148 18.40 -2.63 1.65
C LEU A 148 19.31 -3.85 1.65
N SER A 149 20.52 -3.67 1.18
CA SER A 149 21.51 -4.72 1.13
C SER A 149 22.73 -4.37 1.97
N TRP A 150 23.47 -5.40 2.36
CA TRP A 150 24.66 -5.21 3.17
C TRP A 150 25.72 -4.41 2.38
N PRO A 151 26.42 -3.44 2.99
CA PRO A 151 27.38 -2.58 2.29
C PRO A 151 28.64 -3.30 1.82
N VAL A 152 28.80 -4.58 2.17
CA VAL A 152 29.93 -5.40 1.77
C VAL A 152 29.47 -6.44 0.75
N ALA A 153 30.03 -6.38 -0.46
CA ALA A 153 29.78 -7.42 -1.46
C ALA A 153 30.31 -8.77 -0.98
N THR A 154 29.42 -9.76 -0.89
CA THR A 154 29.77 -11.15 -0.54
C THR A 154 30.19 -11.95 -1.76
N ASP A 155 29.90 -11.46 -2.98
CA ASP A 155 30.26 -12.04 -4.26
C ASP A 155 31.16 -11.05 -5.02
N PRO A 156 32.35 -11.47 -5.52
CA PRO A 156 33.18 -10.61 -6.33
C PRO A 156 32.50 -10.00 -7.57
N ALA A 157 31.49 -10.68 -8.13
CA ALA A 157 30.69 -10.17 -9.24
C ALA A 157 29.82 -8.95 -8.86
N GLN A 158 29.57 -8.76 -7.58
CA GLN A 158 28.83 -7.62 -7.04
C GLN A 158 29.75 -6.45 -6.65
N ALA A 159 31.07 -6.65 -6.71
CA ALA A 159 32.01 -5.59 -6.36
C ALA A 159 31.87 -4.42 -7.33
N GLY A 160 31.63 -3.23 -6.77
CA GLY A 160 31.45 -2.00 -7.55
C GLY A 160 30.00 -1.68 -7.95
N THR A 161 29.03 -2.57 -7.73
CA THR A 161 27.60 -2.28 -7.97
C THR A 161 27.01 -1.33 -6.94
N TRP A 162 27.68 -1.16 -5.79
CA TRP A 162 27.29 -0.32 -4.65
C TRP A 162 28.21 0.88 -4.46
N GLY A 163 29.19 1.05 -5.35
CA GLY A 163 30.10 2.17 -5.27
C GLY A 163 29.42 3.45 -5.72
N VAL A 164 29.36 4.45 -4.82
CA VAL A 164 29.24 5.83 -5.27
C VAL A 164 30.48 6.07 -6.15
N ALA A 165 30.26 6.38 -7.42
CA ALA A 165 31.35 6.77 -8.31
C ALA A 165 32.00 8.03 -7.70
N THR A 166 33.22 7.89 -7.19
CA THR A 166 34.08 9.01 -6.74
C THR A 166 34.70 9.65 -7.94
#